data_696c460c5c28007a65e3a597c0205cb8
#
_entry.id   696c460c5c28007a65e3a597c0205cb8
#
_cell.length_a   1.000
_cell.length_b   1.000
_cell.length_c   1.000
_cell.angle_alpha   90.00
_cell.angle_beta   90.00
_cell.angle_gamma   90.00
#
_symmetry.space_group_name_H-M   'P 1'
#
loop_
_entity.id
_entity.type
_entity.pdbx_description
1 polymer ?
#
loop_
_entity_poly.entity_id
_entity_poly.type
_entity_poly.pdbx_seq_one_letter_code
_entity_poly.pdbx_strand_id
1 'polypeptide(L)'
;MIFRQLFEPTSSAYTYLIGCEETREAALIDPVLETAERDLAAIRELGLTLKYTIETHIHADHVTGAAQLRDKTGSKAAVPEPSNADHADLAVREGEAIMIGKLRLEPLFTPGHTDDHYAYVLHGADGARVFTGDALMIDGCGRTDFQNGDAATLYRSVHDKIFALPDDALVYPGHDYQQRRVSSVGQERGRNPRLGGGKSVDEFVAIMAALNLPRPKKMDVAVPANLECGEVQAD
;
A
#
# COMPACT_ATOMS: atom_id res chain seq x y z
N MET A 1 1.88 -11.71 -16.58
CA MET A 1 1.23 -11.19 -15.35
C MET A 1 0.08 -10.28 -15.73
N ILE A 2 -1.08 -10.44 -15.10
CA ILE A 2 -2.23 -9.53 -15.24
C ILE A 2 -2.09 -8.42 -14.18
N PHE A 3 -2.24 -7.16 -14.59
CA PHE A 3 -2.10 -6.01 -13.69
C PHE A 3 -3.16 -4.94 -14.01
N ARG A 4 -3.79 -4.39 -12.96
CA ARG A 4 -4.67 -3.22 -13.04
C ARG A 4 -4.40 -2.29 -11.87
N GLN A 5 -4.37 -1.00 -12.14
CA GLN A 5 -4.35 0.08 -11.15
C GLN A 5 -5.74 0.73 -11.16
N LEU A 6 -6.42 0.67 -10.03
CA LEU A 6 -7.83 1.06 -9.88
C LEU A 6 -7.90 2.25 -8.92
N PHE A 7 -8.39 3.39 -9.41
CA PHE A 7 -8.44 4.64 -8.64
C PHE A 7 -9.76 4.78 -7.88
N GLU A 8 -9.69 5.20 -6.61
CA GLU A 8 -10.83 5.59 -5.80
C GLU A 8 -10.83 7.12 -5.62
N PRO A 9 -11.87 7.84 -6.12
CA PRO A 9 -11.82 9.29 -6.23
C PRO A 9 -12.04 10.06 -4.92
N THR A 10 -12.63 9.44 -3.89
CA THR A 10 -12.96 10.11 -2.62
C THR A 10 -11.74 10.30 -1.74
N SER A 11 -10.94 9.25 -1.57
CA SER A 11 -9.67 9.26 -0.83
C SER A 11 -8.48 9.57 -1.71
N SER A 12 -8.62 9.46 -3.05
CA SER A 12 -7.53 9.48 -4.03
C SER A 12 -6.58 8.28 -3.90
N ALA A 13 -7.08 7.17 -3.35
CA ALA A 13 -6.35 5.94 -3.18
C ALA A 13 -6.28 5.12 -4.48
N TYR A 14 -5.26 4.27 -4.56
CA TYR A 14 -5.12 3.25 -5.59
C TYR A 14 -5.21 1.85 -4.99
N THR A 15 -6.11 1.05 -5.54
CA THR A 15 -6.11 -0.40 -5.35
C THR A 15 -5.35 -1.05 -6.51
N TYR A 16 -4.53 -2.05 -6.22
CA TYR A 16 -3.76 -2.76 -7.24
C TYR A 16 -4.22 -4.23 -7.36
N LEU A 17 -4.72 -4.59 -8.54
CA LEU A 17 -5.03 -5.98 -8.87
C LEU A 17 -3.81 -6.63 -9.55
N ILE A 18 -3.32 -7.70 -8.94
CA ILE A 18 -2.22 -8.52 -9.45
C ILE A 18 -2.74 -9.93 -9.68
N GLY A 19 -2.54 -10.48 -10.88
CA GLY A 19 -3.01 -11.83 -11.24
C GLY A 19 -1.93 -12.66 -11.94
N CYS A 20 -1.84 -13.93 -11.55
CA CYS A 20 -1.02 -14.92 -12.22
C CYS A 20 -1.77 -15.44 -13.46
N GLU A 21 -1.19 -15.28 -14.65
CA GLU A 21 -1.80 -15.76 -15.90
C GLU A 21 -1.98 -17.28 -15.94
N GLU A 22 -1.02 -18.00 -15.36
CA GLU A 22 -1.04 -19.47 -15.43
C GLU A 22 -2.02 -20.10 -14.44
N THR A 23 -2.02 -19.66 -13.18
CA THR A 23 -2.87 -20.24 -12.11
C THR A 23 -4.22 -19.56 -11.97
N ARG A 24 -4.37 -18.37 -12.59
CA ARG A 24 -5.55 -17.49 -12.47
C ARG A 24 -5.82 -17.01 -11.04
N GLU A 25 -4.87 -17.21 -10.12
CA GLU A 25 -4.92 -16.64 -8.77
C GLU A 25 -4.55 -15.17 -8.78
N ALA A 26 -5.21 -14.38 -7.94
CA ALA A 26 -5.03 -12.94 -7.84
C ALA A 26 -4.96 -12.44 -6.41
N ALA A 27 -4.41 -11.25 -6.25
CA ALA A 27 -4.50 -10.44 -5.03
C ALA A 27 -4.91 -9.01 -5.36
N LEU A 28 -5.54 -8.35 -4.39
CA LEU A 28 -5.74 -6.91 -4.35
C LEU A 28 -4.85 -6.31 -3.26
N ILE A 29 -4.11 -5.27 -3.57
CA ILE A 29 -3.39 -4.44 -2.59
C ILE A 29 -4.22 -3.20 -2.32
N ASP A 30 -4.43 -2.86 -1.05
CA ASP A 30 -5.18 -1.73 -0.52
C ASP A 30 -6.59 -1.60 -1.14
N PRO A 31 -7.47 -2.62 -1.02
CA PRO A 31 -8.83 -2.55 -1.53
C PRO A 31 -9.69 -1.62 -0.68
N VAL A 32 -10.42 -0.70 -1.33
CA VAL A 32 -11.32 0.25 -0.66
C VAL A 32 -12.74 -0.30 -0.62
N LEU A 33 -13.40 -0.24 0.54
CA LEU A 33 -14.75 -0.78 0.76
C LEU A 33 -15.77 -0.23 -0.23
N GLU A 34 -15.78 1.07 -0.46
CA GLU A 34 -16.72 1.75 -1.36
C GLU A 34 -16.59 1.31 -2.82
N THR A 35 -15.43 0.71 -3.20
CA THR A 35 -15.18 0.24 -4.57
C THR A 35 -15.02 -1.28 -4.68
N ALA A 36 -15.30 -2.04 -3.63
CA ALA A 36 -15.16 -3.50 -3.62
C ALA A 36 -15.96 -4.20 -4.73
N GLU A 37 -17.16 -3.71 -5.09
CA GLU A 37 -17.95 -4.27 -6.19
C GLU A 37 -17.29 -4.05 -7.56
N ARG A 38 -16.68 -2.90 -7.79
CA ARG A 38 -15.88 -2.62 -9.00
C ARG A 38 -14.73 -3.61 -9.10
N ASP A 39 -14.05 -3.84 -7.99
CA ASP A 39 -12.87 -4.70 -7.93
C ASP A 39 -13.26 -6.17 -8.18
N LEU A 40 -14.39 -6.61 -7.62
CA LEU A 40 -14.99 -7.92 -7.92
C LEU A 40 -15.38 -8.06 -9.39
N ALA A 41 -15.95 -7.02 -9.98
CA ALA A 41 -16.31 -7.03 -11.40
C ALA A 41 -15.06 -7.20 -12.29
N ALA A 42 -13.96 -6.47 -11.97
CA ALA A 42 -12.70 -6.60 -12.68
C ALA A 42 -12.08 -8.00 -12.55
N ILE A 43 -12.14 -8.61 -11.36
CA ILE A 43 -11.67 -9.97 -11.10
C ILE A 43 -12.45 -10.98 -11.95
N ARG A 44 -13.80 -10.86 -11.99
CA ARG A 44 -14.67 -11.73 -12.78
C ARG A 44 -14.45 -11.57 -14.28
N GLU A 45 -14.37 -10.33 -14.77
CA GLU A 45 -14.10 -10.02 -16.18
C GLU A 45 -12.79 -10.65 -16.65
N LEU A 46 -11.76 -10.60 -15.82
CA LEU A 46 -10.46 -11.19 -16.11
C LEU A 46 -10.39 -12.70 -15.86
N GLY A 47 -11.48 -13.33 -15.37
CA GLY A 47 -11.53 -14.76 -15.05
C GLY A 47 -10.52 -15.16 -13.98
N LEU A 48 -10.34 -14.35 -12.95
CA LEU A 48 -9.40 -14.57 -11.85
C LEU A 48 -10.11 -15.09 -10.59
N THR A 49 -9.35 -15.77 -9.73
CA THR A 49 -9.77 -16.18 -8.39
C THR A 49 -9.01 -15.34 -7.36
N LEU A 50 -9.71 -14.53 -6.58
CA LEU A 50 -9.10 -13.73 -5.52
C LEU A 50 -8.62 -14.63 -4.38
N LYS A 51 -7.33 -14.62 -4.09
CA LYS A 51 -6.70 -15.37 -2.99
C LYS A 51 -6.46 -14.51 -1.77
N TYR A 52 -6.03 -13.26 -2.01
CA TYR A 52 -5.64 -12.34 -0.94
C TYR A 52 -6.16 -10.93 -1.19
N THR A 53 -6.58 -10.27 -0.12
CA THR A 53 -6.51 -8.82 0.04
C THR A 53 -5.28 -8.54 0.90
N ILE A 54 -4.48 -7.55 0.53
CA ILE A 54 -3.19 -7.25 1.17
C ILE A 54 -3.17 -5.77 1.52
N GLU A 55 -2.95 -5.44 2.78
CA GLU A 55 -2.85 -4.04 3.21
C GLU A 55 -1.39 -3.61 3.31
N THR A 56 -1.09 -2.37 2.86
CA THR A 56 0.23 -1.77 3.10
C THR A 56 0.38 -1.30 4.55
N HIS A 57 -0.69 -0.82 5.15
CA HIS A 57 -0.75 -0.34 6.54
C HIS A 57 -2.22 -0.24 7.00
N ILE A 58 -2.45 0.13 8.24
CA ILE A 58 -3.79 0.47 8.73
C ILE A 58 -4.17 1.88 8.25
N HIS A 59 -5.07 1.96 7.27
CA HIS A 59 -5.49 3.20 6.64
C HIS A 59 -6.35 4.07 7.56
N ALA A 60 -6.17 5.41 7.48
CA ALA A 60 -6.94 6.40 8.25
C ALA A 60 -7.94 7.19 7.38
N ASP A 61 -7.89 7.05 6.06
CA ASP A 61 -8.65 7.83 5.09
C ASP A 61 -9.80 7.06 4.45
N HIS A 62 -9.75 5.72 4.48
CA HIS A 62 -10.81 4.83 3.99
C HIS A 62 -10.88 3.53 4.80
N VAL A 63 -12.02 2.85 4.74
CA VAL A 63 -12.19 1.49 5.25
C VAL A 63 -11.79 0.50 4.18
N THR A 64 -11.04 -0.55 4.57
CA THR A 64 -10.67 -1.63 3.64
C THR A 64 -11.89 -2.43 3.20
N GLY A 65 -11.86 -2.89 1.94
CA GLY A 65 -12.84 -3.82 1.39
C GLY A 65 -12.60 -5.29 1.77
N ALA A 66 -11.61 -5.60 2.61
CA ALA A 66 -11.17 -6.97 2.86
C ALA A 66 -12.27 -7.89 3.37
N ALA A 67 -13.06 -7.48 4.37
CA ALA A 67 -14.17 -8.28 4.90
C ALA A 67 -15.21 -8.59 3.82
N GLN A 68 -15.70 -7.57 3.11
CA GLN A 68 -16.70 -7.75 2.05
C GLN A 68 -16.18 -8.66 0.91
N LEU A 69 -14.92 -8.51 0.53
CA LEU A 69 -14.28 -9.34 -0.48
C LEU A 69 -14.13 -10.79 0.00
N ARG A 70 -13.74 -10.99 1.26
CA ARG A 70 -13.66 -12.31 1.90
C ARG A 70 -15.01 -13.02 1.89
N ASP A 71 -16.08 -12.37 2.30
CA ASP A 71 -17.42 -12.93 2.32
C ASP A 71 -17.90 -13.40 0.93
N LYS A 72 -17.52 -12.67 -0.12
CA LYS A 72 -17.96 -12.97 -1.49
C LYS A 72 -17.06 -13.95 -2.24
N THR A 73 -15.81 -14.10 -1.85
CA THR A 73 -14.81 -14.86 -2.63
C THR A 73 -14.10 -15.95 -1.84
N GLY A 74 -14.15 -15.92 -0.50
CA GLY A 74 -13.34 -16.76 0.36
C GLY A 74 -11.85 -16.35 0.37
N SER A 75 -11.51 -15.12 -0.08
CA SER A 75 -10.16 -14.60 -0.02
C SER A 75 -9.68 -14.42 1.41
N LYS A 76 -8.37 -14.40 1.60
CA LYS A 76 -7.72 -14.19 2.90
C LYS A 76 -7.24 -12.75 3.05
N ALA A 77 -7.47 -12.16 4.21
CA ALA A 77 -6.93 -10.85 4.56
C ALA A 77 -5.48 -10.99 5.06
N ALA A 78 -4.54 -10.39 4.34
CA ALA A 78 -3.12 -10.29 4.71
C ALA A 78 -2.84 -8.87 5.21
N VAL A 79 -2.47 -8.73 6.47
CA VAL A 79 -2.30 -7.44 7.15
C VAL A 79 -0.92 -7.39 7.79
N PRO A 80 -0.26 -6.22 7.86
CA PRO A 80 0.99 -6.05 8.56
C PRO A 80 0.98 -6.63 9.98
N GLU A 81 1.96 -7.47 10.32
CA GLU A 81 2.03 -8.08 11.66
C GLU A 81 2.05 -7.04 12.79
N PRO A 82 2.80 -5.91 12.70
CA PRO A 82 2.86 -4.94 13.77
C PRO A 82 1.54 -4.23 14.08
N SER A 83 0.58 -4.25 13.14
CA SER A 83 -0.75 -3.67 13.37
C SER A 83 -1.53 -4.38 14.47
N ASN A 84 -1.24 -5.67 14.72
CA ASN A 84 -2.02 -6.55 15.60
C ASN A 84 -3.52 -6.55 15.25
N ALA A 85 -3.85 -6.45 13.96
CA ALA A 85 -5.22 -6.45 13.49
C ALA A 85 -5.91 -7.79 13.79
N ASP A 86 -7.10 -7.70 14.39
CA ASP A 86 -7.96 -8.86 14.59
C ASP A 86 -8.53 -9.34 13.23
N HIS A 87 -8.96 -10.59 13.17
CA HIS A 87 -9.53 -11.21 11.95
C HIS A 87 -8.58 -11.27 10.73
N ALA A 88 -7.28 -10.98 10.89
CA ALA A 88 -6.29 -11.20 9.84
C ALA A 88 -6.05 -12.70 9.62
N ASP A 89 -6.15 -13.16 8.36
CA ASP A 89 -5.86 -14.55 8.00
C ASP A 89 -4.36 -14.81 7.82
N LEU A 90 -3.60 -13.77 7.52
CA LEU A 90 -2.17 -13.81 7.30
C LEU A 90 -1.50 -12.55 7.86
N ALA A 91 -0.61 -12.74 8.84
CA ALA A 91 0.27 -11.69 9.31
C ALA A 91 1.45 -11.51 8.33
N VAL A 92 1.57 -10.31 7.75
CA VAL A 92 2.65 -9.99 6.81
C VAL A 92 3.93 -9.71 7.56
N ARG A 93 5.02 -10.40 7.17
CA ARG A 93 6.36 -10.25 7.75
C ARG A 93 7.42 -10.03 6.69
N GLU A 94 8.41 -9.20 6.99
CA GLU A 94 9.56 -9.04 6.11
C GLU A 94 10.31 -10.36 5.94
N GLY A 95 10.70 -10.68 4.71
CA GLY A 95 11.36 -11.94 4.36
C GLY A 95 10.41 -13.12 4.07
N GLU A 96 9.13 -13.02 4.40
CA GLU A 96 8.10 -14.01 4.10
C GLU A 96 7.28 -13.58 2.88
N ALA A 97 7.63 -14.09 1.70
CA ALA A 97 6.95 -13.69 0.47
C ALA A 97 5.52 -14.24 0.38
N ILE A 98 4.59 -13.43 -0.12
CA ILE A 98 3.21 -13.83 -0.42
C ILE A 98 3.16 -14.39 -1.84
N MET A 99 2.71 -15.64 -1.99
CA MET A 99 2.63 -16.30 -3.28
C MET A 99 1.22 -16.10 -3.89
N ILE A 100 1.19 -15.48 -5.08
CA ILE A 100 -0.02 -15.29 -5.89
C ILE A 100 0.15 -16.18 -7.11
N GLY A 101 -0.24 -17.44 -6.99
CA GLY A 101 0.13 -18.47 -7.95
C GLY A 101 1.65 -18.60 -8.06
N LYS A 102 2.22 -18.30 -9.23
CA LYS A 102 3.67 -18.30 -9.45
C LYS A 102 4.34 -16.95 -9.22
N LEU A 103 3.56 -15.90 -8.95
CA LEU A 103 4.09 -14.58 -8.64
C LEU A 103 4.52 -14.52 -7.18
N ARG A 104 5.71 -13.98 -6.94
CA ARG A 104 6.29 -13.82 -5.62
C ARG A 104 6.29 -12.34 -5.24
N LEU A 105 5.42 -11.96 -4.31
CA LEU A 105 5.33 -10.61 -3.76
C LEU A 105 6.14 -10.54 -2.47
N GLU A 106 7.17 -9.69 -2.45
CA GLU A 106 8.11 -9.56 -1.33
C GLU A 106 7.74 -8.36 -0.47
N PRO A 107 7.38 -8.57 0.82
CA PRO A 107 7.14 -7.47 1.75
C PRO A 107 8.47 -6.85 2.21
N LEU A 108 8.51 -5.52 2.22
CA LEU A 108 9.57 -4.70 2.80
C LEU A 108 8.97 -3.90 3.96
N PHE A 109 9.42 -4.12 5.17
CA PHE A 109 8.98 -3.33 6.32
C PHE A 109 9.49 -1.90 6.21
N THR A 110 8.59 -0.94 6.01
CA THR A 110 8.90 0.46 5.72
C THR A 110 8.15 1.41 6.66
N PRO A 111 8.35 1.29 7.99
CA PRO A 111 7.66 2.13 8.97
C PRO A 111 8.03 3.59 8.84
N GLY A 112 7.17 4.46 9.40
CA GLY A 112 7.41 5.89 9.53
C GLY A 112 6.26 6.78 9.08
N HIS A 113 5.48 6.38 8.06
CA HIS A 113 4.12 6.92 7.85
C HIS A 113 3.19 6.44 8.97
N THR A 114 3.14 5.14 9.15
CA THR A 114 2.63 4.44 10.33
C THR A 114 3.72 3.49 10.85
N ASP A 115 3.58 2.96 12.06
CA ASP A 115 4.56 2.02 12.63
C ASP A 115 4.41 0.60 12.09
N ASP A 116 3.30 0.28 11.44
CA ASP A 116 2.98 -1.02 10.85
C ASP A 116 3.24 -1.11 9.33
N HIS A 117 3.70 -0.04 8.68
CA HIS A 117 3.72 0.10 7.23
C HIS A 117 4.67 -0.88 6.51
N TYR A 118 4.18 -1.46 5.40
CA TYR A 118 4.94 -2.26 4.44
C TYR A 118 4.81 -1.73 3.02
N ALA A 119 5.92 -1.74 2.27
CA ALA A 119 5.90 -1.73 0.82
C ALA A 119 6.01 -3.16 0.28
N TYR A 120 5.62 -3.39 -0.97
CA TYR A 120 5.68 -4.71 -1.60
C TYR A 120 6.42 -4.65 -2.92
N VAL A 121 7.36 -5.59 -3.15
CA VAL A 121 8.11 -5.69 -4.41
C VAL A 121 7.65 -6.92 -5.18
N LEU A 122 7.32 -6.71 -6.45
CA LEU A 122 7.02 -7.77 -7.40
C LEU A 122 8.04 -7.73 -8.54
N HIS A 123 8.83 -8.80 -8.68
CA HIS A 123 9.78 -8.95 -9.76
C HIS A 123 9.10 -9.57 -10.98
N GLY A 124 9.17 -8.88 -12.11
CA GLY A 124 8.68 -9.36 -13.41
C GLY A 124 9.81 -9.48 -14.42
N ALA A 125 9.54 -10.12 -15.56
CA ALA A 125 10.50 -10.22 -16.67
C ALA A 125 10.85 -8.83 -17.27
N ASP A 126 9.97 -7.86 -17.08
CA ASP A 126 10.06 -6.49 -17.57
C ASP A 126 10.53 -5.50 -16.47
N GLY A 127 11.14 -5.99 -15.39
CA GLY A 127 11.62 -5.20 -14.26
C GLY A 127 10.82 -5.34 -12.98
N ALA A 128 11.26 -4.64 -11.93
CA ALA A 128 10.62 -4.64 -10.64
C ALA A 128 9.49 -3.59 -10.56
N ARG A 129 8.43 -3.93 -9.83
CA ARG A 129 7.37 -3.01 -9.42
C ARG A 129 7.35 -2.95 -7.90
N VAL A 130 7.31 -1.75 -7.36
CA VAL A 130 7.19 -1.55 -5.91
C VAL A 130 5.89 -0.80 -5.62
N PHE A 131 5.03 -1.43 -4.80
CA PHE A 131 3.82 -0.84 -4.26
C PHE A 131 4.19 -0.23 -2.94
N THR A 132 4.28 1.10 -2.93
CA THR A 132 4.95 1.84 -1.85
C THR A 132 4.01 2.29 -0.76
N GLY A 133 2.69 2.01 -0.89
CA GLY A 133 1.71 2.60 0.02
C GLY A 133 1.96 4.10 0.18
N ASP A 134 1.95 4.58 1.40
CA ASP A 134 2.20 5.97 1.73
C ASP A 134 3.64 6.27 2.18
N ALA A 135 4.53 5.28 2.20
CA ALA A 135 5.94 5.54 2.49
C ALA A 135 6.59 6.44 1.43
N LEU A 136 6.28 6.21 0.14
CA LEU A 136 6.76 7.02 -0.98
C LEU A 136 5.63 7.25 -1.97
N MET A 137 5.36 8.51 -2.27
CA MET A 137 4.41 8.94 -3.30
C MET A 137 5.14 9.64 -4.45
N ILE A 138 4.45 9.83 -5.58
CA ILE A 138 5.01 10.61 -6.70
C ILE A 138 5.20 12.06 -6.24
N ASP A 139 6.44 12.53 -6.25
CA ASP A 139 6.84 13.85 -5.76
C ASP A 139 6.41 14.11 -4.30
N GLY A 140 6.38 13.08 -3.45
CA GLY A 140 5.97 13.23 -2.06
C GLY A 140 6.14 11.97 -1.22
N CYS A 141 5.51 11.99 -0.06
CA CYS A 141 5.36 10.86 0.85
C CYS A 141 4.17 11.09 1.78
N GLY A 142 3.72 10.06 2.47
CA GLY A 142 2.72 10.17 3.54
C GLY A 142 3.17 11.07 4.68
N ARG A 143 2.23 11.50 5.49
CA ARG A 143 2.47 12.24 6.74
C ARG A 143 3.07 11.31 7.81
N THR A 144 3.66 11.89 8.86
CA THR A 144 4.33 11.13 9.92
C THR A 144 3.92 11.56 11.33
N ASP A 145 2.81 12.27 11.45
CA ASP A 145 2.33 12.89 12.70
C ASP A 145 1.13 12.16 13.33
N PHE A 146 0.72 11.00 12.78
CA PHE A 146 -0.33 10.13 13.32
C PHE A 146 0.12 8.67 13.35
N GLN A 147 -0.64 7.78 14.02
CA GLN A 147 -0.46 6.32 14.05
C GLN A 147 1.00 5.91 14.32
N ASN A 148 1.62 6.52 15.35
CA ASN A 148 3.01 6.30 15.74
C ASN A 148 4.02 6.58 14.61
N GLY A 149 3.66 7.45 13.67
CA GLY A 149 4.56 7.86 12.58
C GLY A 149 5.79 8.59 13.10
N ASP A 150 6.89 8.47 12.37
CA ASP A 150 8.18 9.11 12.66
C ASP A 150 8.92 9.46 11.38
N ALA A 151 9.21 10.75 11.20
CA ALA A 151 9.83 11.24 9.98
C ALA A 151 11.24 10.67 9.75
N ALA A 152 12.05 10.58 10.78
CA ALA A 152 13.41 10.05 10.63
C ALA A 152 13.41 8.56 10.27
N THR A 153 12.45 7.81 10.81
CA THR A 153 12.22 6.40 10.47
C THR A 153 11.73 6.25 9.03
N LEU A 154 10.77 7.09 8.59
CA LEU A 154 10.30 7.08 7.20
C LEU A 154 11.44 7.37 6.22
N TYR A 155 12.29 8.35 6.52
CA TYR A 155 13.46 8.66 5.70
C TYR A 155 14.35 7.42 5.52
N ARG A 156 14.71 6.76 6.64
CA ARG A 156 15.54 5.54 6.60
C ARG A 156 14.85 4.41 5.83
N SER A 157 13.55 4.17 6.07
CA SER A 157 12.78 3.17 5.36
C SER A 157 12.83 3.35 3.84
N VAL A 158 12.66 4.60 3.38
CA VAL A 158 12.69 4.89 1.95
C VAL A 158 14.10 4.81 1.39
N HIS A 159 15.10 5.40 2.06
CA HIS A 159 16.47 5.43 1.55
C HIS A 159 17.15 4.05 1.58
N ASP A 160 16.98 3.29 2.66
CA ASP A 160 17.68 2.03 2.85
C ASP A 160 17.01 0.87 2.10
N LYS A 161 15.70 0.95 1.81
CA LYS A 161 14.94 -0.15 1.21
C LYS A 161 14.39 0.18 -0.18
N ILE A 162 13.61 1.28 -0.32
CA ILE A 162 12.96 1.60 -1.60
C ILE A 162 13.98 2.18 -2.59
N PHE A 163 14.78 3.16 -2.17
CA PHE A 163 15.82 3.76 -3.01
C PHE A 163 17.04 2.85 -3.23
N ALA A 164 17.15 1.73 -2.53
CA ALA A 164 18.14 0.68 -2.80
C ALA A 164 17.73 -0.23 -3.97
N LEU A 165 16.47 -0.18 -4.42
CA LEU A 165 16.02 -0.88 -5.61
C LEU A 165 16.62 -0.25 -6.88
N PRO A 166 16.65 -0.98 -8.03
CA PRO A 166 17.12 -0.44 -9.30
C PRO A 166 16.38 0.83 -9.72
N ASP A 167 17.06 1.75 -10.41
CA ASP A 167 16.51 3.04 -10.83
C ASP A 167 15.27 2.92 -11.74
N ASP A 168 15.21 1.87 -12.53
CA ASP A 168 14.12 1.54 -13.44
C ASP A 168 12.95 0.79 -12.77
N ALA A 169 13.07 0.43 -11.48
CA ALA A 169 11.96 -0.13 -10.73
C ALA A 169 10.80 0.86 -10.69
N LEU A 170 9.60 0.40 -11.08
CA LEU A 170 8.42 1.24 -11.17
C LEU A 170 7.77 1.42 -9.79
N VAL A 171 7.51 2.67 -9.41
CA VAL A 171 6.88 3.06 -8.15
C VAL A 171 5.37 3.23 -8.37
N TYR A 172 4.59 2.48 -7.60
CA TYR A 172 3.13 2.52 -7.54
C TYR A 172 2.70 2.94 -6.13
N PRO A 173 2.30 4.21 -5.92
CA PRO A 173 1.98 4.74 -4.59
C PRO A 173 0.59 4.35 -4.10
N GLY A 174 0.34 4.43 -2.78
CA GLY A 174 -0.99 4.27 -2.19
C GLY A 174 -1.95 5.38 -2.63
N HIS A 175 -1.45 6.62 -2.76
CA HIS A 175 -2.24 7.79 -3.13
C HIS A 175 -1.58 8.66 -4.19
N ASP A 176 -2.39 9.32 -5.03
CA ASP A 176 -1.97 10.47 -5.83
C ASP A 176 -3.13 11.42 -6.10
N TYR A 177 -3.08 12.61 -5.51
CA TYR A 177 -4.11 13.65 -5.60
C TYR A 177 -4.18 14.33 -6.97
N GLN A 178 -3.23 14.06 -7.87
CA GLN A 178 -3.21 14.52 -9.27
C GLN A 178 -3.52 13.38 -10.25
N GLN A 179 -3.83 12.17 -9.74
CA GLN A 179 -4.14 10.97 -10.52
C GLN A 179 -3.01 10.52 -11.45
N ARG A 180 -1.76 10.80 -11.07
CA ARG A 180 -0.59 10.25 -11.75
C ARG A 180 -0.47 8.79 -11.37
N ARG A 181 -0.07 7.97 -12.31
CA ARG A 181 -0.22 6.51 -12.18
C ARG A 181 1.04 5.81 -11.72
N VAL A 182 2.20 6.31 -12.11
CA VAL A 182 3.46 5.61 -11.92
C VAL A 182 4.64 6.59 -11.96
N SER A 183 5.67 6.28 -11.18
CA SER A 183 6.99 6.91 -11.22
C SER A 183 8.06 5.82 -11.30
N SER A 184 9.32 6.16 -11.08
CA SER A 184 10.40 5.20 -10.90
C SER A 184 11.25 5.56 -9.69
N VAL A 185 11.96 4.55 -9.17
CA VAL A 185 12.87 4.74 -8.03
C VAL A 185 13.91 5.82 -8.34
N GLY A 186 14.54 5.77 -9.53
CA GLY A 186 15.52 6.77 -9.93
C GLY A 186 14.94 8.17 -10.04
N GLN A 187 13.71 8.30 -10.54
CA GLN A 187 13.01 9.58 -10.62
C GLN A 187 12.74 10.16 -9.22
N GLU A 188 12.17 9.38 -8.31
CA GLU A 188 11.88 9.85 -6.96
C GLU A 188 13.16 10.10 -6.14
N ARG A 189 14.17 9.24 -6.24
CA ARG A 189 15.47 9.46 -5.59
C ARG A 189 16.13 10.75 -6.07
N GLY A 190 16.02 11.06 -7.38
CA GLY A 190 16.65 12.25 -7.96
C GLY A 190 15.90 13.55 -7.67
N ARG A 191 14.58 13.57 -7.69
CA ARG A 191 13.79 14.80 -7.73
C ARG A 191 12.65 14.93 -6.72
N ASN A 192 12.35 13.88 -5.92
CA ASN A 192 11.28 13.98 -4.92
C ASN A 192 11.55 15.20 -4.03
N PRO A 193 10.60 16.14 -3.92
CA PRO A 193 10.83 17.41 -3.21
C PRO A 193 11.00 17.23 -1.69
N ARG A 194 10.59 16.10 -1.13
CA ARG A 194 10.74 15.78 0.30
C ARG A 194 11.93 14.86 0.55
N LEU A 195 12.03 13.73 -0.16
CA LEU A 195 12.95 12.63 0.11
C LEU A 195 14.14 12.57 -0.85
N GLY A 196 14.04 13.18 -2.04
CA GLY A 196 15.03 13.06 -3.11
C GLY A 196 16.06 14.19 -3.14
N GLY A 197 16.90 14.19 -4.19
CA GLY A 197 17.87 15.26 -4.43
C GLY A 197 19.00 15.33 -3.43
N GLY A 198 19.31 14.22 -2.74
CA GLY A 198 20.40 14.16 -1.76
C GLY A 198 20.11 14.86 -0.44
N LYS A 199 18.85 15.12 -0.11
CA LYS A 199 18.47 15.68 1.19
C LYS A 199 18.92 14.79 2.34
N SER A 200 19.37 15.40 3.41
CA SER A 200 19.69 14.73 4.68
C SER A 200 18.41 14.37 5.46
N VAL A 201 18.53 13.49 6.44
CA VAL A 201 17.46 13.16 7.38
C VAL A 201 16.96 14.40 8.13
N ASP A 202 17.84 15.29 8.55
CA ASP A 202 17.47 16.49 9.30
C ASP A 202 16.67 17.48 8.44
N GLU A 203 17.05 17.65 7.17
CA GLU A 203 16.29 18.45 6.21
C GLU A 203 14.90 17.86 5.98
N PHE A 204 14.80 16.53 5.82
CA PHE A 204 13.51 15.86 5.67
C PHE A 204 12.63 16.01 6.91
N VAL A 205 13.17 15.79 8.12
CA VAL A 205 12.44 15.98 9.39
C VAL A 205 11.92 17.41 9.51
N ALA A 206 12.75 18.42 9.16
CA ALA A 206 12.32 19.81 9.16
C ALA A 206 11.19 20.09 8.15
N ILE A 207 11.26 19.51 6.95
CA ILE A 207 10.19 19.59 5.94
C ILE A 207 8.89 19.00 6.51
N MET A 208 8.95 17.81 7.08
CA MET A 208 7.77 17.12 7.62
C MET A 208 7.15 17.85 8.80
N ALA A 209 7.97 18.40 9.70
CA ALA A 209 7.53 19.21 10.85
C ALA A 209 6.86 20.53 10.43
N ALA A 210 7.20 21.07 9.26
CA ALA A 210 6.60 22.28 8.72
C ALA A 210 5.25 22.03 8.01
N LEU A 211 4.85 20.77 7.80
CA LEU A 211 3.56 20.44 7.19
C LEU A 211 2.42 20.76 8.15
N ASN A 212 1.48 21.60 7.70
CA ASN A 212 0.25 21.89 8.42
C ASN A 212 -0.94 21.23 7.70
N LEU A 213 -1.08 19.91 7.88
CA LEU A 213 -2.11 19.13 7.24
C LEU A 213 -3.32 18.95 8.18
N PRO A 214 -4.57 19.07 7.69
CA PRO A 214 -5.74 18.77 8.50
C PRO A 214 -5.72 17.29 8.95
N ARG A 215 -6.39 17.01 10.07
CA ARG A 215 -6.59 15.61 10.51
C ARG A 215 -7.35 14.81 9.44
N PRO A 216 -6.99 13.55 9.20
CA PRO A 216 -7.74 12.69 8.28
C PRO A 216 -9.21 12.58 8.70
N LYS A 217 -10.13 12.87 7.77
CA LYS A 217 -11.57 13.02 8.09
C LYS A 217 -12.23 11.74 8.59
N LYS A 218 -11.76 10.58 8.10
CA LYS A 218 -12.34 9.27 8.41
C LYS A 218 -11.59 8.51 9.52
N MET A 219 -10.53 9.09 10.09
CA MET A 219 -9.61 8.40 10.99
C MET A 219 -10.33 7.68 12.17
N ASP A 220 -11.31 8.35 12.76
CA ASP A 220 -12.04 7.82 13.93
C ASP A 220 -12.95 6.63 13.59
N VAL A 221 -13.25 6.43 12.31
CA VAL A 221 -14.04 5.30 11.79
C VAL A 221 -13.15 4.28 11.08
N ALA A 222 -12.23 4.74 10.24
CA ALA A 222 -11.43 3.87 9.41
C ALA A 222 -10.40 3.06 10.22
N VAL A 223 -9.67 3.69 11.14
CA VAL A 223 -8.64 2.97 11.91
C VAL A 223 -9.23 1.83 12.73
N PRO A 224 -10.28 2.02 13.55
CA PRO A 224 -10.91 0.89 14.26
C PRO A 224 -11.43 -0.20 13.32
N ALA A 225 -12.11 0.17 12.23
CA ALA A 225 -12.64 -0.80 11.28
C ALA A 225 -11.53 -1.59 10.57
N ASN A 226 -10.41 -0.95 10.23
CA ASN A 226 -9.28 -1.59 9.55
C ASN A 226 -8.49 -2.51 10.49
N LEU A 227 -8.46 -2.23 11.80
CA LEU A 227 -7.95 -3.15 12.81
C LEU A 227 -8.80 -4.43 12.92
N GLU A 228 -10.06 -4.38 12.51
CA GLU A 228 -10.98 -5.53 12.36
C GLU A 228 -11.05 -6.04 10.91
N CYS A 229 -10.04 -5.77 10.07
CA CYS A 229 -9.99 -6.13 8.64
C CYS A 229 -11.23 -5.65 7.83
N GLY A 230 -11.82 -4.51 8.21
CA GLY A 230 -13.01 -3.95 7.56
C GLY A 230 -14.33 -4.57 8.01
N GLU A 231 -14.34 -5.39 9.07
CA GLU A 231 -15.57 -5.83 9.70
C GLU A 231 -16.21 -4.63 10.41
N VAL A 232 -17.28 -4.11 9.83
CA VAL A 232 -18.10 -3.08 10.48
C VAL A 232 -19.09 -3.80 11.37
N GLN A 233 -19.01 -3.61 12.68
CA GLN A 233 -20.05 -4.14 13.59
C GLN A 233 -21.40 -3.55 13.17
N ALA A 234 -22.35 -4.43 12.82
CA ALA A 234 -23.72 -4.01 12.61
C ALA A 234 -24.30 -3.58 13.98
N ASP A 235 -24.71 -2.32 14.08
CA ASP A 235 -25.47 -1.80 15.22
C ASP A 235 -26.80 -2.53 15.41
#